data_4886c28d72a49e89125b95d29056a2ce
#
_entry.id   4886c28d72a49e89125b95d29056a2ce
#
_cell.length_a   1.000
_cell.length_b   1.000
_cell.length_c   1.000
_cell.angle_alpha   90.00
_cell.angle_beta   90.00
_cell.angle_gamma   90.00
#
_symmetry.space_group_name_H-M   'P 1'
#
loop_
_entity.id
_entity.type
_entity.pdbx_description
1 polymer ?
#
loop_
_entity_poly.entity_id
_entity_poly.type
_entity_poly.pdbx_seq_one_letter_code
_entity_poly.pdbx_strand_id
1 'polypeptide(L)'
;MHKSITVFLAALVLLVIPLAGWSDGPRAHGDDHDRARAALKAGEVLPLAEILARVAVSHPGQVLEVELERDHGVWMYELKLLQTDGLLVKLKVDARDGAVVRQKKGKS
;
A
#
# COMPACT_ATOMS: atom_id res chain seq x y z
N MET A 1 -4.78 12.26 12.78
CA MET A 1 -4.10 12.54 11.65
C MET A 1 -3.37 11.38 11.13
N HIS A 2 -3.52 11.09 9.88
CA HIS A 2 -2.91 9.94 9.33
C HIS A 2 -1.61 10.27 8.66
N LYS A 3 -0.71 9.36 8.64
CA LYS A 3 0.47 9.49 7.86
C LYS A 3 0.41 8.41 6.84
N SER A 4 0.43 8.77 5.60
CA SER A 4 0.31 7.84 4.49
C SER A 4 1.58 7.71 3.72
N ILE A 5 1.87 6.52 3.29
CA ILE A 5 2.99 6.26 2.42
C ILE A 5 2.40 5.69 1.15
N THR A 6 2.54 6.39 0.07
CA THR A 6 1.94 5.99 -1.19
C THR A 6 2.95 5.26 -2.06
N VAL A 7 2.55 4.14 -2.59
CA VAL A 7 3.39 3.36 -3.46
C VAL A 7 2.63 3.14 -4.75
N PHE A 8 3.22 3.55 -5.87
CA PHE A 8 2.58 3.38 -7.15
C PHE A 8 3.19 2.20 -7.85
N LEU A 9 2.36 1.20 -8.12
CA LEU A 9 2.86 0.01 -8.72
C LEU A 9 3.56 0.23 -9.99
N ALA A 10 3.06 1.09 -10.76
CA ALA A 10 3.68 1.26 -12.02
C ALA A 10 5.02 1.80 -11.91
N ALA A 11 5.16 2.54 -10.92
CA ALA A 11 6.38 3.19 -10.93
C ALA A 11 7.50 2.34 -10.83
N LEU A 12 7.28 1.37 -10.38
CA LEU A 12 8.31 0.59 -10.19
C LEU A 12 9.11 0.41 -11.18
N VAL A 13 8.64 0.46 -12.05
CA VAL A 13 9.40 0.25 -13.03
C VAL A 13 10.62 0.87 -12.99
N LEU A 14 10.71 1.60 -12.74
CA LEU A 14 11.80 2.20 -12.92
C LEU A 14 12.79 2.03 -12.26
N LEU A 15 12.70 1.74 -11.85
CA LEU A 15 13.50 1.49 -11.22
C LEU A 15 14.67 1.59 -11.55
N VAL A 16 14.88 1.61 -11.82
CA VAL A 16 15.84 1.50 -12.33
C VAL A 16 16.81 2.38 -12.00
N ILE A 17 16.87 2.97 -11.57
CA ILE A 17 17.70 3.77 -11.37
C ILE A 17 18.48 3.95 -10.43
N PRO A 18 19.07 4.00 -10.22
CA PRO A 18 19.83 4.06 -9.45
C PRO A 18 20.41 4.82 -8.81
N LEU A 19 20.73 4.96 -8.58
CA LEU A 19 21.32 5.43 -8.07
C LEU A 19 21.80 5.97 -7.33
N ALA A 20 21.92 6.11 -7.19
CA ALA A 20 22.64 6.53 -6.82
C ALA A 20 22.53 7.56 -5.98
N GLY A 21 22.73 7.77 -5.48
CA GLY A 21 22.75 8.63 -4.72
C GLY A 21 21.87 9.20 -4.12
N TRP A 22 21.48 9.41 -3.86
CA TRP A 22 20.73 10.00 -3.42
C TRP A 22 20.39 9.90 -2.33
N SER A 23 20.18 9.93 -2.00
CA SER A 23 19.83 9.66 -1.04
C SER A 23 19.68 10.55 -0.10
N ASP A 24 19.73 11.19 0.23
CA ASP A 24 19.66 11.94 1.11
C ASP A 24 18.77 12.89 1.23
N GLY A 25 18.14 12.99 0.95
CA GLY A 25 17.28 13.86 1.13
C GLY A 25 16.79 13.96 2.45
N PRO A 26 16.14 14.84 2.73
CA PRO A 26 15.74 15.05 3.97
C PRO A 26 14.70 14.25 4.28
N ARG A 27 14.25 14.21 5.13
CA ARG A 27 13.47 13.38 5.33
C ARG A 27 12.31 13.83 5.94
N ALA A 28 11.56 14.60 5.50
CA ALA A 28 10.34 14.93 6.05
C ALA A 28 9.55 13.70 6.20
N HIS A 29 9.66 12.81 5.26
CA HIS A 29 8.88 11.60 5.36
C HIS A 29 9.71 10.42 5.76
N GLY A 30 10.92 10.65 6.12
CA GLY A 30 11.81 9.58 6.46
C GLY A 30 11.32 8.75 7.62
N ASP A 31 10.72 9.40 8.61
CA ASP A 31 10.26 8.68 9.78
C ASP A 31 9.14 7.71 9.45
N ASP A 32 8.25 8.09 8.57
CA ASP A 32 7.14 7.23 8.19
C ASP A 32 7.65 6.02 7.42
N HIS A 33 8.59 6.23 6.53
CA HIS A 33 9.16 5.15 5.76
C HIS A 33 9.94 4.20 6.67
N ASP A 34 10.66 4.76 7.61
CA ASP A 34 11.43 3.95 8.54
C ASP A 34 10.53 3.12 9.43
N ARG A 35 9.43 3.71 9.86
CA ARG A 35 8.48 2.98 10.66
C ARG A 35 7.86 1.85 9.89
N ALA A 36 7.48 2.10 8.65
CA ALA A 36 6.87 1.08 7.82
C ALA A 36 7.85 -0.06 7.58
N ARG A 37 9.11 0.29 7.34
CA ARG A 37 10.12 -0.71 7.10
C ARG A 37 10.35 -1.55 8.35
N ALA A 38 10.38 -0.91 9.50
CA ALA A 38 10.56 -1.61 10.75
C ALA A 38 9.39 -2.55 11.03
N ALA A 39 8.18 -2.11 10.72
CA ALA A 39 7.00 -2.92 10.92
C ALA A 39 7.03 -4.16 10.03
N LEU A 40 7.50 -4.00 8.81
CA LEU A 40 7.63 -5.13 7.91
C LEU A 40 8.65 -6.12 8.45
N LYS A 41 9.77 -5.63 8.90
CA LYS A 41 10.80 -6.50 9.42
C LYS A 41 10.36 -7.23 10.66
N ALA A 42 9.58 -6.57 11.49
CA ALA A 42 9.11 -7.17 12.72
C ALA A 42 7.93 -8.11 12.51
N GLY A 43 7.43 -8.20 11.29
CA GLY A 43 6.30 -9.06 11.02
C GLY A 43 4.96 -8.47 11.44
N GLU A 44 4.95 -7.18 11.76
CA GLU A 44 3.70 -6.53 12.13
C GLU A 44 2.85 -6.21 10.91
N VAL A 45 3.49 -6.17 9.75
CA VAL A 45 2.83 -5.84 8.50
C VAL A 45 3.22 -6.89 7.50
N LEU A 46 2.26 -7.46 6.82
CA LEU A 46 2.57 -8.43 5.79
C LEU A 46 3.14 -7.71 4.56
N PRO A 47 4.00 -8.36 3.82
CA PRO A 47 4.54 -7.76 2.61
C PRO A 47 3.42 -7.51 1.62
N LEU A 48 3.56 -6.50 0.81
CA LEU A 48 2.54 -6.11 -0.15
C LEU A 48 2.14 -7.28 -1.06
N ALA A 49 3.09 -8.06 -1.51
CA ALA A 49 2.76 -9.18 -2.40
C ALA A 49 1.81 -10.15 -1.72
N GLU A 50 1.99 -10.36 -0.45
CA GLU A 50 1.12 -11.27 0.29
C GLU A 50 -0.27 -10.66 0.43
N ILE A 51 -0.33 -9.37 0.71
CA ILE A 51 -1.60 -8.68 0.83
C ILE A 51 -2.37 -8.74 -0.49
N LEU A 52 -1.68 -8.48 -1.58
CA LEU A 52 -2.33 -8.49 -2.88
C LEU A 52 -2.84 -9.88 -3.24
N ALA A 53 -2.09 -10.91 -2.89
CA ALA A 53 -2.51 -12.26 -3.17
C ALA A 53 -3.77 -12.62 -2.39
N ARG A 54 -3.82 -12.20 -1.15
CA ARG A 54 -4.99 -12.50 -0.32
C ARG A 54 -6.21 -11.72 -0.79
N VAL A 55 -6.03 -10.47 -1.13
CA VAL A 55 -7.13 -9.64 -1.58
C VAL A 55 -7.68 -10.15 -2.91
N ALA A 56 -6.81 -10.63 -3.78
CA ALA A 56 -7.24 -11.06 -5.10
C ALA A 56 -8.23 -12.24 -5.05
N VAL A 57 -8.25 -12.96 -3.97
CA VAL A 57 -9.15 -14.08 -3.85
C VAL A 57 -10.61 -13.60 -3.84
N SER A 58 -10.88 -12.53 -3.11
CA SER A 58 -12.24 -12.04 -3.00
C SER A 58 -12.49 -10.80 -3.85
N HIS A 59 -11.43 -10.10 -4.22
CA HIS A 59 -11.58 -8.85 -4.98
C HIS A 59 -10.61 -8.86 -6.15
N PRO A 60 -10.90 -9.65 -7.18
CA PRO A 60 -9.99 -9.71 -8.33
C PRO A 60 -10.04 -8.41 -9.11
N GLY A 61 -8.97 -8.05 -9.72
CA GLY A 61 -8.90 -6.83 -10.50
C GLY A 61 -7.47 -6.35 -10.60
N GLN A 62 -7.34 -5.17 -11.18
CA GLN A 62 -6.04 -4.57 -11.37
C GLN A 62 -5.80 -3.52 -10.29
N VAL A 63 -4.69 -3.64 -9.60
CA VAL A 63 -4.36 -2.68 -8.56
C VAL A 63 -3.74 -1.46 -9.22
N LEU A 64 -4.33 -0.30 -8.97
CA LEU A 64 -3.86 0.94 -9.56
C LEU A 64 -3.02 1.76 -8.58
N GLU A 65 -3.32 1.65 -7.30
CA GLU A 65 -2.64 2.47 -6.33
C GLU A 65 -2.58 1.75 -5.00
N VAL A 66 -1.52 1.95 -4.25
CA VAL A 66 -1.35 1.33 -2.95
C VAL A 66 -0.84 2.39 -1.99
N GLU A 67 -1.44 2.46 -0.82
CA GLU A 67 -0.94 3.33 0.24
C GLU A 67 -0.86 2.51 1.51
N LEU A 68 0.19 2.68 2.27
CA LEU A 68 0.29 2.07 3.58
C LEU A 68 0.18 3.21 4.58
N GLU A 69 -0.77 3.13 5.48
CA GLU A 69 -0.97 4.21 6.43
C GLU A 69 -1.24 3.66 7.82
N ARG A 70 -1.04 4.50 8.79
CA ARG A 70 -1.30 4.12 10.15
C ARG A 70 -2.57 4.81 10.57
N ASP A 71 -3.57 4.04 10.96
CA ASP A 71 -4.86 4.55 11.28
C ASP A 71 -5.18 4.12 12.70
N HIS A 72 -5.22 5.05 13.63
CA HIS A 72 -5.48 4.74 15.02
C HIS A 72 -4.52 3.68 15.55
N GLY A 73 -3.27 3.79 15.17
CA GLY A 73 -2.26 2.88 15.65
C GLY A 73 -2.19 1.55 14.92
N VAL A 74 -3.02 1.36 13.94
CA VAL A 74 -3.06 0.09 13.19
C VAL A 74 -2.59 0.33 11.77
N TRP A 75 -1.73 -0.51 11.28
CA TRP A 75 -1.26 -0.38 9.90
C TRP A 75 -2.33 -0.91 8.96
N MET A 76 -2.63 -0.10 7.94
CA MET A 76 -3.62 -0.44 6.94
C MET A 76 -3.07 -0.18 5.55
N TYR A 77 -3.39 -1.05 4.61
CA TYR A 77 -3.12 -0.76 3.22
C TYR A 77 -4.41 -0.23 2.61
N GLU A 78 -4.28 0.80 1.82
CA GLU A 78 -5.42 1.29 1.08
C GLU A 78 -5.13 1.00 -0.38
N LEU A 79 -6.00 0.26 -1.02
CA LEU A 79 -5.81 -0.15 -2.40
C LEU A 79 -6.87 0.46 -3.28
N LYS A 80 -6.47 0.90 -4.47
CA LYS A 80 -7.44 1.32 -5.46
C LYS A 80 -7.40 0.25 -6.54
N LEU A 81 -8.51 -0.38 -6.75
CA LEU A 81 -8.64 -1.47 -7.69
C LEU A 81 -9.55 -1.15 -8.84
N LEU A 82 -9.17 -1.58 -10.02
CA LEU A 82 -10.06 -1.55 -11.16
C LEU A 82 -10.58 -2.97 -11.31
N GLN A 83 -11.84 -3.17 -11.02
CA GLN A 83 -12.41 -4.50 -11.06
C GLN A 83 -12.63 -4.96 -12.48
N THR A 84 -12.85 -6.25 -12.66
CA THR A 84 -13.01 -6.80 -13.98
C THR A 84 -14.24 -6.24 -14.69
N ASP A 85 -15.20 -5.73 -13.95
CA ASP A 85 -16.39 -5.12 -14.54
C ASP A 85 -16.19 -3.64 -14.84
N GLY A 86 -15.00 -3.13 -14.63
CA GLY A 86 -14.71 -1.73 -14.94
C GLY A 86 -14.95 -0.75 -13.81
N LEU A 87 -15.40 -1.22 -12.68
CA LEU A 87 -15.64 -0.32 -11.57
C LEU A 87 -14.38 -0.08 -10.77
N LEU A 88 -14.25 1.14 -10.27
CA LEU A 88 -13.15 1.45 -9.39
C LEU A 88 -13.60 1.26 -7.96
N VAL A 89 -12.79 0.61 -7.18
CA VAL A 89 -13.11 0.32 -5.80
C VAL A 89 -11.93 0.65 -4.93
N LYS A 90 -12.20 1.23 -3.79
CA LYS A 90 -11.14 1.51 -2.84
C LYS A 90 -11.33 0.56 -1.68
N LEU A 91 -10.29 -0.15 -1.34
CA LEU A 91 -10.35 -1.12 -0.25
C LEU A 91 -9.41 -0.70 0.85
N LYS A 92 -9.85 -0.83 2.08
CA LYS A 92 -8.98 -0.64 3.22
C LYS A 92 -8.73 -2.02 3.79
N VAL A 93 -7.48 -2.40 3.87
CA VAL A 93 -7.08 -3.75 4.20
C VAL A 93 -6.18 -3.74 5.42
N ASP A 94 -6.49 -4.57 6.39
CA ASP A 94 -5.65 -4.66 7.58
C ASP A 94 -4.31 -5.24 7.15
N ALA A 95 -3.24 -4.53 7.42
CA ALA A 95 -1.93 -4.95 6.97
C ALA A 95 -1.38 -6.12 7.75
N ARG A 96 -2.00 -6.51 8.84
CA ARG A 96 -1.51 -7.62 9.63
C ARG A 96 -1.94 -8.96 9.06
N ASP A 97 -3.10 -9.01 8.44
CA ASP A 97 -3.63 -10.28 7.95
C ASP A 97 -4.27 -10.23 6.58
N GLY A 98 -4.35 -9.08 5.97
CA GLY A 98 -4.94 -8.97 4.65
C GLY A 98 -6.45 -8.95 4.63
N ALA A 99 -7.09 -8.77 5.76
CA ALA A 99 -8.55 -8.73 5.79
C ALA A 99 -9.06 -7.40 5.26
N VAL A 100 -10.03 -7.44 4.37
CA VAL A 100 -10.63 -6.23 3.85
C VAL A 100 -11.61 -5.72 4.88
N VAL A 101 -11.32 -4.56 5.45
CA VAL A 101 -12.16 -4.01 6.51
C VAL A 101 -13.11 -2.94 6.02
N ARG A 102 -12.89 -2.42 4.84
CA ARG A 102 -13.78 -1.43 4.28
C ARG A 102 -13.71 -1.43 2.78
N GLN A 103 -14.83 -1.26 2.13
CA GLN A 103 -14.87 -1.20 0.69
C GLN A 103 -15.72 -0.01 0.29
N LYS A 104 -15.25 0.76 -0.65
CA LYS A 104 -15.96 1.91 -1.11
C LYS A 104 -15.88 1.97 -2.60
N LYS A 105 -17.01 2.07 -3.29
CA LYS A 105 -17.01 2.16 -4.73
C LYS A 105 -16.68 3.57 -5.12
N GLY A 106 -15.73 3.68 -6.04
CA GLY A 106 -15.33 4.99 -6.48
C GLY A 106 -16.13 5.41 -7.66
N LYS A 107 -16.05 6.68 -7.97
CA LYS A 107 -16.69 7.12 -9.13
C LYS A 107 -15.67 7.14 -10.13
N SER A 108 -15.91 6.82 -11.29
CA SER A 108 -14.86 6.82 -12.31
C SER A 108 -14.72 8.12 -13.02
#